data_76d9510d035635b007d0e99b260346f8
#
_entry.id   76d9510d035635b007d0e99b260346f8
#
_cell.length_a   1.000
_cell.length_b   1.000
_cell.length_c   1.000
_cell.angle_alpha   90.00
_cell.angle_beta   90.00
_cell.angle_gamma   90.00
#
_symmetry.space_group_name_H-M   'P 1'
#
loop_
_entity.id
_entity.type
_entity.pdbx_description
1 polymer ?
#
loop_
_entity_poly.entity_id
_entity_poly.type
_entity_poly.pdbx_seq_one_letter_code
_entity_poly.pdbx_strand_id
1 'polypeptide(L)'
;LSRSWLLVNAATPDVFAPALASEADSVIFDLEAAVPEEHKDAARQHVVDALSGGMTAWVRISATSTDHWQRDLEALTGLDGVRGVVLAETEEPEQVTFTAMRLRAGTPVIALLESALGIENATAVAKAPGTFRLAFGVNDFRKDVGVGEDPLAMAYARSRMVIASRVGGLPGAIDGPPGNTDGEDAVVDSSAVTASMGMTGRLVLNRDQVDWVNRAMSPSEDELAWARDLLEKHAQGAAVGDGSYLPRVLRAQKIADLADSYGLWNA
;
A
#
# COMPACT_ATOMS: atom_id res chain seq x y z
N LEU A 1 3.10 -9.48 3.68
CA LEU A 1 2.91 -8.40 2.70
C LEU A 1 1.42 -8.05 2.62
N SER A 2 1.03 -6.79 2.88
CA SER A 2 -0.40 -6.41 2.91
C SER A 2 -0.96 -6.20 1.51
N ARG A 3 -2.11 -6.83 1.22
CA ARG A 3 -2.90 -6.70 -0.01
C ARG A 3 -3.82 -5.49 0.09
N SER A 4 -4.66 -5.43 1.13
CA SER A 4 -5.57 -4.32 1.39
C SER A 4 -5.02 -3.37 2.44
N TRP A 5 -5.21 -2.07 2.18
CA TRP A 5 -4.80 -0.95 3.03
C TRP A 5 -6.02 -0.07 3.26
N LEU A 6 -6.76 -0.37 4.33
CA LEU A 6 -8.01 0.33 4.66
C LEU A 6 -7.71 1.70 5.27
N LEU A 7 -8.08 2.75 4.56
CA LEU A 7 -7.93 4.14 4.99
C LEU A 7 -9.22 4.60 5.68
N VAL A 8 -9.11 5.09 6.92
CA VAL A 8 -10.26 5.56 7.72
C VAL A 8 -10.03 6.96 8.25
N ASN A 9 -11.08 7.79 8.18
CA ASN A 9 -11.03 9.19 8.59
C ASN A 9 -10.82 9.34 10.10
N ALA A 10 -9.74 10.00 10.51
CA ALA A 10 -9.41 10.21 11.92
C ALA A 10 -10.31 11.23 12.63
N ALA A 11 -11.09 12.01 11.92
CA ALA A 11 -12.11 12.86 12.54
C ALA A 11 -13.26 12.05 13.17
N THR A 12 -13.41 10.77 12.81
CA THR A 12 -14.48 9.88 13.26
C THR A 12 -13.87 8.67 14.01
N PRO A 13 -13.47 8.79 15.28
CA PRO A 13 -12.72 7.75 15.99
C PRO A 13 -13.50 6.43 16.18
N ASP A 14 -14.84 6.46 16.14
CA ASP A 14 -15.69 5.28 16.26
C ASP A 14 -15.47 4.25 15.14
N VAL A 15 -14.86 4.65 14.01
CA VAL A 15 -14.53 3.72 12.90
C VAL A 15 -13.25 2.94 13.14
N PHE A 16 -12.40 3.32 14.11
CA PHE A 16 -11.06 2.72 14.30
C PHE A 16 -11.15 1.25 14.72
N ALA A 17 -11.88 0.96 15.79
CA ALA A 17 -12.01 -0.41 16.28
C ALA A 17 -12.69 -1.34 15.24
N PRO A 18 -13.80 -0.96 14.57
CA PRO A 18 -14.35 -1.75 13.47
C PRO A 18 -13.40 -1.95 12.28
N ALA A 19 -12.56 -0.95 11.96
CA ALA A 19 -11.58 -1.10 10.89
C ALA A 19 -10.47 -2.10 11.26
N LEU A 20 -9.95 -2.00 12.48
CA LEU A 20 -8.92 -2.91 12.99
C LEU A 20 -9.43 -4.36 13.18
N ALA A 21 -10.74 -4.53 13.40
CA ALA A 21 -11.39 -5.83 13.50
C ALA A 21 -11.83 -6.42 12.14
N SER A 22 -11.62 -5.69 11.04
CA SER A 22 -11.93 -6.16 9.69
C SER A 22 -10.85 -7.09 9.14
N GLU A 23 -11.12 -7.71 7.97
CA GLU A 23 -10.16 -8.53 7.23
C GLU A 23 -9.08 -7.71 6.49
N ALA A 24 -8.95 -6.40 6.77
CA ALA A 24 -7.93 -5.57 6.17
C ALA A 24 -6.53 -5.99 6.65
N ASP A 25 -5.63 -6.28 5.71
CA ASP A 25 -4.25 -6.64 6.03
C ASP A 25 -3.50 -5.49 6.75
N SER A 26 -3.88 -4.24 6.46
CA SER A 26 -3.39 -3.04 7.13
C SER A 26 -4.48 -1.97 7.21
N VAL A 27 -4.49 -1.23 8.33
CA VAL A 27 -5.38 -0.07 8.55
C VAL A 27 -4.53 1.19 8.63
N ILE A 28 -5.01 2.27 8.00
CA ILE A 28 -4.39 3.60 7.97
C ILE A 28 -5.37 4.59 8.60
N PHE A 29 -4.99 5.23 9.70
CA PHE A 29 -5.72 6.36 10.25
C PHE A 29 -5.33 7.63 9.47
N ASP A 30 -6.30 8.32 8.90
CA ASP A 30 -6.08 9.41 7.98
C ASP A 30 -6.17 10.77 8.66
N LEU A 31 -5.05 11.51 8.71
CA LEU A 31 -4.98 12.89 9.19
C LEU A 31 -4.98 13.92 8.04
N GLU A 32 -5.06 13.45 6.78
CA GLU A 32 -4.84 14.30 5.61
C GLU A 32 -6.16 14.62 4.88
N ALA A 33 -6.39 14.14 3.65
CA ALA A 33 -7.43 14.59 2.74
C ALA A 33 -8.88 14.41 3.27
N ALA A 34 -9.14 13.35 4.03
CA ALA A 34 -10.48 13.09 4.55
C ALA A 34 -10.84 13.95 5.78
N VAL A 35 -9.89 14.72 6.31
CA VAL A 35 -10.09 15.53 7.53
C VAL A 35 -10.15 17.02 7.18
N PRO A 36 -11.31 17.69 7.37
CA PRO A 36 -11.42 19.15 7.22
C PRO A 36 -10.45 19.89 8.12
N GLU A 37 -10.03 21.09 7.68
CA GLU A 37 -9.03 21.91 8.37
C GLU A 37 -9.38 22.17 9.85
N GLU A 38 -10.63 22.51 10.11
CA GLU A 38 -11.14 22.79 11.44
C GLU A 38 -11.16 21.57 12.39
N HIS A 39 -11.01 20.36 11.83
CA HIS A 39 -11.01 19.11 12.60
C HIS A 39 -9.63 18.47 12.72
N LYS A 40 -8.58 19.01 12.09
CA LYS A 40 -7.23 18.46 12.08
C LYS A 40 -6.66 18.22 13.48
N ASP A 41 -6.79 19.17 14.39
CA ASP A 41 -6.26 19.04 15.75
C ASP A 41 -7.03 17.97 16.57
N ALA A 42 -8.36 17.93 16.42
CA ALA A 42 -9.18 16.90 17.06
C ALA A 42 -8.87 15.49 16.52
N ALA A 43 -8.76 15.35 15.19
CA ALA A 43 -8.40 14.09 14.54
C ALA A 43 -7.02 13.58 15.00
N ARG A 44 -6.05 14.47 15.13
CA ARG A 44 -4.71 14.14 15.65
C ARG A 44 -4.79 13.61 17.08
N GLN A 45 -5.60 14.27 17.93
CA GLN A 45 -5.82 13.80 19.31
C GLN A 45 -6.51 12.43 19.35
N HIS A 46 -7.51 12.16 18.48
CA HIS A 46 -8.14 10.85 18.39
C HIS A 46 -7.14 9.75 18.04
N VAL A 47 -6.20 10.03 17.10
CA VAL A 47 -5.14 9.07 16.74
C VAL A 47 -4.21 8.83 17.93
N VAL A 48 -3.78 9.88 18.62
CA VAL A 48 -2.92 9.77 19.81
C VAL A 48 -3.60 8.92 20.89
N ASP A 49 -4.87 9.19 21.18
CA ASP A 49 -5.63 8.46 22.21
C ASP A 49 -5.78 6.98 21.84
N ALA A 50 -6.11 6.68 20.58
CA ALA A 50 -6.26 5.32 20.09
C ALA A 50 -4.95 4.52 20.17
N LEU A 51 -3.84 5.09 19.68
CA LEU A 51 -2.54 4.42 19.67
C LEU A 51 -1.95 4.29 21.09
N SER A 52 -2.14 5.29 21.96
CA SER A 52 -1.76 5.23 23.37
C SER A 52 -2.62 4.22 24.15
N GLY A 53 -3.87 4.03 23.74
CA GLY A 53 -4.82 3.05 24.28
C GLY A 53 -4.54 1.60 23.85
N GLY A 54 -3.47 1.33 23.08
CA GLY A 54 -3.03 0.01 22.68
C GLY A 54 -3.47 -0.42 21.28
N MET A 55 -4.15 0.41 20.51
CA MET A 55 -4.37 0.15 19.08
C MET A 55 -3.06 0.28 18.32
N THR A 56 -2.93 -0.46 17.20
CA THR A 56 -1.77 -0.37 16.33
C THR A 56 -2.22 -0.15 14.88
N ALA A 57 -1.71 0.91 14.25
CA ALA A 57 -2.10 1.27 12.88
C ALA A 57 -0.98 2.01 12.15
N TRP A 58 -1.11 2.11 10.83
CA TRP A 58 -0.43 3.12 10.04
C TRP A 58 -1.14 4.46 10.19
N VAL A 59 -0.44 5.56 9.94
CA VAL A 59 -1.05 6.89 9.97
C VAL A 59 -0.70 7.64 8.69
N ARG A 60 -1.71 8.10 7.93
CA ARG A 60 -1.44 9.03 6.83
C ARG A 60 -1.31 10.43 7.42
N ILE A 61 -0.14 11.02 7.23
CA ILE A 61 0.23 12.34 7.68
C ILE A 61 0.19 13.33 6.53
N SER A 62 0.03 14.58 6.87
CA SER A 62 -0.05 15.71 5.94
C SER A 62 1.25 15.87 5.13
N ALA A 63 1.15 16.56 3.99
CA ALA A 63 2.29 16.88 3.13
C ALA A 63 3.32 17.77 3.82
N THR A 64 4.59 17.60 3.45
CA THR A 64 5.72 18.40 3.99
C THR A 64 5.61 19.90 3.71
N SER A 65 4.77 20.28 2.76
CA SER A 65 4.47 21.67 2.38
C SER A 65 3.55 22.38 3.37
N THR A 66 2.94 21.63 4.34
CA THR A 66 1.97 22.16 5.29
C THR A 66 2.53 22.20 6.72
N ASP A 67 2.03 23.13 7.56
CA ASP A 67 2.35 23.19 8.99
C ASP A 67 1.87 21.93 9.74
N HIS A 68 0.89 21.20 9.19
CA HIS A 68 0.35 19.99 9.80
C HIS A 68 1.36 18.86 9.82
N TRP A 69 2.23 18.74 8.82
CA TRP A 69 3.26 17.71 8.78
C TRP A 69 4.11 17.66 10.05
N GLN A 70 4.58 18.80 10.50
CA GLN A 70 5.39 18.87 11.73
C GLN A 70 4.55 18.47 12.94
N ARG A 71 3.33 18.98 13.06
CA ARG A 71 2.41 18.68 14.18
C ARG A 71 2.02 17.21 14.22
N ASP A 72 1.79 16.60 13.06
CA ASP A 72 1.47 15.18 12.95
C ASP A 72 2.65 14.33 13.45
N LEU A 73 3.87 14.66 13.03
CA LEU A 73 5.08 13.95 13.47
C LEU A 73 5.35 14.10 14.97
N GLU A 74 5.20 15.32 15.52
CA GLU A 74 5.34 15.58 16.95
C GLU A 74 4.33 14.76 17.77
N ALA A 75 3.08 14.68 17.32
CA ALA A 75 2.03 13.91 17.98
C ALA A 75 2.27 12.39 17.94
N LEU A 76 2.89 11.87 16.89
CA LEU A 76 3.15 10.44 16.71
C LEU A 76 4.47 9.98 17.35
N THR A 77 5.36 10.92 17.68
CA THR A 77 6.66 10.60 18.26
C THR A 77 6.52 9.90 19.61
N GLY A 78 7.16 8.73 19.73
CA GLY A 78 7.16 7.95 20.97
C GLY A 78 5.95 7.06 21.21
N LEU A 79 4.97 7.04 20.30
CA LEU A 79 3.82 6.14 20.39
C LEU A 79 4.18 4.74 19.85
N ASP A 80 4.12 3.73 20.71
CA ASP A 80 4.41 2.33 20.33
C ASP A 80 3.38 1.75 19.34
N GLY A 81 2.17 2.29 19.29
CA GLY A 81 1.11 1.86 18.38
C GLY A 81 1.32 2.27 16.91
N VAL A 82 2.29 3.15 16.60
CA VAL A 82 2.60 3.57 15.22
C VAL A 82 3.35 2.46 14.49
N ARG A 83 2.70 1.80 13.54
CA ARG A 83 3.33 0.80 12.66
C ARG A 83 4.21 1.42 11.56
N GLY A 84 3.91 2.63 11.17
CA GLY A 84 4.57 3.43 10.16
C GLY A 84 3.69 4.59 9.72
N VAL A 85 4.20 5.40 8.82
CA VAL A 85 3.46 6.54 8.28
C VAL A 85 3.30 6.44 6.77
N VAL A 86 2.22 7.03 6.25
CA VAL A 86 2.00 7.30 4.83
C VAL A 86 2.16 8.79 4.64
N LEU A 87 3.20 9.21 3.91
CA LEU A 87 3.48 10.61 3.64
C LEU A 87 2.73 11.07 2.40
N ALA A 88 1.76 11.98 2.56
CA ALA A 88 1.00 12.54 1.46
C ALA A 88 1.86 13.44 0.55
N GLU A 89 1.44 13.62 -0.68
CA GLU A 89 2.04 14.52 -1.69
C GLU A 89 3.57 14.38 -1.79
N THR A 90 4.07 13.13 -1.80
CA THR A 90 5.51 12.90 -1.90
C THR A 90 5.96 13.09 -3.34
N GLU A 91 6.88 14.04 -3.56
CA GLU A 91 7.45 14.37 -4.85
C GLU A 91 8.98 14.22 -4.88
N GLU A 92 9.65 14.43 -3.75
CA GLU A 92 11.11 14.44 -3.66
C GLU A 92 11.63 13.46 -2.59
N PRO A 93 12.80 12.84 -2.79
CA PRO A 93 13.36 11.87 -1.86
C PRO A 93 13.68 12.46 -0.46
N GLU A 94 14.00 13.75 -0.39
CA GLU A 94 14.29 14.46 0.84
C GLU A 94 13.09 14.51 1.77
N GLN A 95 11.87 14.58 1.24
CA GLN A 95 10.63 14.59 2.02
C GLN A 95 10.50 13.31 2.85
N VAL A 96 10.80 12.16 2.25
CA VAL A 96 10.80 10.87 2.95
C VAL A 96 11.91 10.83 3.99
N THR A 97 13.12 11.22 3.62
CA THR A 97 14.29 11.19 4.51
C THR A 97 14.06 12.09 5.73
N PHE A 98 13.57 13.32 5.53
CA PHE A 98 13.29 14.25 6.64
C PHE A 98 12.14 13.76 7.53
N THR A 99 11.15 13.09 6.96
CA THR A 99 10.07 12.46 7.73
C THR A 99 10.62 11.32 8.60
N ALA A 100 11.38 10.41 7.99
CA ALA A 100 11.97 9.27 8.72
C ALA A 100 12.92 9.70 9.85
N MET A 101 13.68 10.79 9.67
CA MET A 101 14.60 11.33 10.68
C MET A 101 13.87 11.92 11.91
N ARG A 102 12.60 12.30 11.78
CA ARG A 102 11.78 12.87 12.87
C ARG A 102 10.96 11.82 13.62
N LEU A 103 10.89 10.62 13.08
CA LEU A 103 10.21 9.49 13.72
C LEU A 103 11.21 8.65 14.53
N ARG A 104 10.69 7.73 15.33
CA ARG A 104 11.51 6.70 15.97
C ARG A 104 12.34 5.95 14.92
N ALA A 105 13.60 5.71 15.21
CA ALA A 105 14.49 4.99 14.29
C ALA A 105 13.88 3.64 13.85
N GLY A 106 13.83 3.42 12.54
CA GLY A 106 13.25 2.22 11.95
C GLY A 106 11.76 2.29 11.67
N THR A 107 11.07 3.40 12.00
CA THR A 107 9.66 3.59 11.59
C THR A 107 9.58 3.70 10.08
N PRO A 108 8.84 2.81 9.39
CA PRO A 108 8.77 2.79 7.94
C PRO A 108 7.90 3.93 7.40
N VAL A 109 8.31 4.49 6.24
CA VAL A 109 7.54 5.51 5.52
C VAL A 109 7.05 4.95 4.19
N ILE A 110 5.75 5.00 3.96
CA ILE A 110 5.13 4.79 2.65
C ILE A 110 5.04 6.16 1.98
N ALA A 111 5.65 6.31 0.80
CA ALA A 111 5.58 7.52 0.01
C ALA A 111 4.34 7.47 -0.90
N LEU A 112 3.38 8.38 -0.70
CA LEU A 112 2.18 8.50 -1.53
C LEU A 112 2.49 9.44 -2.69
N LEU A 113 2.59 8.88 -3.91
CA LEU A 113 2.87 9.61 -5.14
C LEU A 113 1.54 9.92 -5.82
N GLU A 114 1.22 11.19 -5.98
CA GLU A 114 -0.10 11.64 -6.42
C GLU A 114 -0.05 12.88 -7.32
N SER A 115 1.15 13.18 -7.86
CA SER A 115 1.38 14.22 -8.86
C SER A 115 2.27 13.71 -9.99
N ALA A 116 2.30 14.43 -11.11
CA ALA A 116 3.21 14.17 -12.22
C ALA A 116 4.67 14.17 -11.77
N LEU A 117 5.07 15.13 -10.94
CA LEU A 117 6.44 15.25 -10.43
C LEU A 117 6.79 14.05 -9.53
N GLY A 118 5.89 13.63 -8.62
CA GLY A 118 6.10 12.47 -7.77
C GLY A 118 6.27 11.18 -8.58
N ILE A 119 5.49 10.98 -9.64
CA ILE A 119 5.63 9.83 -10.55
C ILE A 119 6.96 9.86 -11.30
N GLU A 120 7.39 11.01 -11.81
CA GLU A 120 8.69 11.11 -12.49
C GLU A 120 9.86 10.85 -11.54
N ASN A 121 9.78 11.31 -10.31
CA ASN A 121 10.79 11.12 -9.27
C ASN A 121 10.69 9.77 -8.53
N ALA A 122 9.73 8.90 -8.88
CA ALA A 122 9.44 7.66 -8.17
C ALA A 122 10.69 6.81 -7.87
N THR A 123 11.66 6.76 -8.79
CA THR A 123 12.90 5.98 -8.58
C THR A 123 13.82 6.61 -7.53
N ALA A 124 13.91 7.94 -7.48
CA ALA A 124 14.69 8.64 -6.46
C ALA A 124 14.03 8.48 -5.09
N VAL A 125 12.71 8.66 -5.02
CA VAL A 125 11.90 8.45 -3.81
C VAL A 125 12.01 7.00 -3.32
N ALA A 126 11.96 6.01 -4.21
CA ALA A 126 12.09 4.59 -3.84
C ALA A 126 13.46 4.25 -3.22
N LYS A 127 14.51 5.01 -3.54
CA LYS A 127 15.86 4.83 -3.01
C LYS A 127 16.15 5.68 -1.78
N ALA A 128 15.24 6.57 -1.40
CA ALA A 128 15.46 7.46 -0.27
C ALA A 128 15.52 6.67 1.05
N PRO A 129 16.45 7.01 1.96
CA PRO A 129 16.50 6.43 3.29
C PRO A 129 15.17 6.60 4.03
N GLY A 130 14.61 5.51 4.52
CA GLY A 130 13.31 5.49 5.20
C GLY A 130 12.14 5.05 4.32
N THR A 131 12.28 5.05 2.99
CA THR A 131 11.22 4.54 2.11
C THR A 131 11.02 3.04 2.31
N PHE A 132 9.85 2.67 2.74
CA PHE A 132 9.43 1.28 2.89
C PHE A 132 8.66 0.77 1.67
N ARG A 133 7.77 1.60 1.10
CA ARG A 133 6.90 1.24 -0.02
C ARG A 133 6.41 2.49 -0.74
N LEU A 134 6.06 2.35 -2.03
CA LEU A 134 5.36 3.41 -2.78
C LEU A 134 3.85 3.13 -2.77
N ALA A 135 3.04 4.19 -2.67
CA ALA A 135 1.59 4.13 -2.84
C ALA A 135 1.13 5.14 -3.89
N PHE A 136 0.06 4.83 -4.62
CA PHE A 136 -0.47 5.66 -5.70
C PHE A 136 -1.72 6.41 -5.26
N GLY A 137 -1.66 7.74 -5.19
CA GLY A 137 -2.81 8.61 -4.98
C GLY A 137 -3.51 8.90 -6.30
N VAL A 138 -4.20 7.90 -6.85
CA VAL A 138 -4.74 7.91 -8.21
C VAL A 138 -5.70 9.08 -8.48
N ASN A 139 -6.50 9.49 -7.50
CA ASN A 139 -7.49 10.56 -7.68
C ASN A 139 -6.83 11.93 -7.83
N ASP A 140 -5.85 12.23 -6.98
CA ASP A 140 -5.13 13.50 -7.03
C ASP A 140 -4.16 13.53 -8.22
N PHE A 141 -3.53 12.41 -8.57
CA PHE A 141 -2.77 12.29 -9.81
C PHE A 141 -3.62 12.59 -11.05
N ARG A 142 -4.82 12.02 -11.14
CA ARG A 142 -5.73 12.28 -12.28
C ARG A 142 -6.11 13.75 -12.38
N LYS A 143 -6.33 14.39 -11.24
CA LYS A 143 -6.64 15.82 -11.14
C LYS A 143 -5.43 16.67 -11.56
N ASP A 144 -4.22 16.33 -11.12
CA ASP A 144 -2.99 17.04 -11.45
C ASP A 144 -2.68 16.99 -12.95
N VAL A 145 -2.75 15.79 -13.57
CA VAL A 145 -2.41 15.63 -15.00
C VAL A 145 -3.60 15.81 -15.95
N GLY A 146 -4.82 15.98 -15.45
CA GLY A 146 -6.02 16.21 -16.24
C GLY A 146 -6.51 14.99 -17.04
N VAL A 147 -6.31 13.75 -16.55
CA VAL A 147 -6.72 12.52 -17.24
C VAL A 147 -7.97 11.87 -16.64
N GLY A 148 -8.66 11.08 -17.46
CA GLY A 148 -9.88 10.35 -17.07
C GLY A 148 -9.61 9.08 -16.24
N GLU A 149 -10.67 8.27 -16.07
CA GLU A 149 -10.64 7.05 -15.25
C GLU A 149 -10.19 5.80 -15.98
N ASP A 150 -9.99 5.89 -17.30
CA ASP A 150 -9.56 4.76 -18.12
C ASP A 150 -8.27 4.14 -17.55
N PRO A 151 -8.23 2.82 -17.31
CA PRO A 151 -7.03 2.14 -16.82
C PRO A 151 -5.79 2.39 -17.68
N LEU A 152 -5.97 2.63 -19.01
CA LEU A 152 -4.87 2.95 -19.91
C LEU A 152 -4.23 4.30 -19.59
N ALA A 153 -5.03 5.29 -19.17
CA ALA A 153 -4.51 6.60 -18.76
C ALA A 153 -3.58 6.51 -17.53
N MET A 154 -3.78 5.50 -16.69
CA MET A 154 -2.96 5.25 -15.49
C MET A 154 -1.78 4.31 -15.76
N ALA A 155 -1.68 3.67 -16.92
CA ALA A 155 -0.74 2.60 -17.19
C ALA A 155 0.72 3.05 -17.05
N TYR A 156 1.07 4.24 -17.50
CA TYR A 156 2.41 4.78 -17.35
C TYR A 156 2.78 4.96 -15.87
N ALA A 157 1.93 5.65 -15.10
CA ALA A 157 2.20 5.92 -13.69
C ALA A 157 2.37 4.62 -12.90
N ARG A 158 1.47 3.65 -13.07
CA ARG A 158 1.57 2.32 -12.43
C ARG A 158 2.84 1.59 -12.82
N SER A 159 3.18 1.52 -14.11
CA SER A 159 4.41 0.89 -14.60
C SER A 159 5.65 1.56 -14.03
N ARG A 160 5.66 2.90 -13.98
CA ARG A 160 6.77 3.68 -13.43
C ARG A 160 7.00 3.35 -11.95
N MET A 161 5.93 3.27 -11.15
CA MET A 161 6.01 2.92 -9.73
C MET A 161 6.46 1.48 -9.49
N VAL A 162 5.99 0.52 -10.30
CA VAL A 162 6.42 -0.88 -10.22
C VAL A 162 7.90 -1.02 -10.51
N ILE A 163 8.40 -0.37 -11.57
CA ILE A 163 9.81 -0.34 -11.91
C ILE A 163 10.62 0.35 -10.81
N ALA A 164 10.17 1.51 -10.31
CA ALA A 164 10.82 2.24 -9.25
C ALA A 164 10.94 1.41 -7.95
N SER A 165 9.86 0.75 -7.54
CA SER A 165 9.87 -0.14 -6.38
C SER A 165 10.91 -1.26 -6.55
N ARG A 166 10.98 -1.87 -7.75
CA ARG A 166 11.98 -2.91 -8.02
C ARG A 166 13.41 -2.40 -7.99
N VAL A 167 13.66 -1.21 -8.57
CA VAL A 167 14.98 -0.56 -8.58
C VAL A 167 15.40 -0.13 -7.17
N GLY A 168 14.45 0.29 -6.33
CA GLY A 168 14.68 0.63 -4.92
C GLY A 168 14.82 -0.58 -3.99
N GLY A 169 14.59 -1.81 -4.49
CA GLY A 169 14.59 -3.02 -3.65
C GLY A 169 13.39 -3.09 -2.68
N LEU A 170 12.32 -2.34 -2.98
CA LEU A 170 11.13 -2.26 -2.15
C LEU A 170 10.13 -3.39 -2.45
N PRO A 171 9.20 -3.69 -1.53
CA PRO A 171 7.98 -4.42 -1.87
C PRO A 171 7.24 -3.75 -3.04
N GLY A 172 6.42 -4.49 -3.79
CA GLY A 172 5.66 -3.93 -4.89
C GLY A 172 4.75 -2.79 -4.43
N ALA A 173 4.50 -1.82 -5.31
CA ALA A 173 3.72 -0.63 -4.99
C ALA A 173 2.26 -0.95 -4.60
N ILE A 174 1.64 -0.04 -3.87
CA ILE A 174 0.23 -0.04 -3.48
C ILE A 174 -0.53 0.82 -4.51
N ASP A 175 -1.56 0.27 -5.14
CA ASP A 175 -2.41 1.03 -6.08
C ASP A 175 -3.45 1.86 -5.33
N GLY A 176 -4.05 2.81 -6.05
CA GLY A 176 -5.18 3.61 -5.57
C GLY A 176 -6.43 2.79 -5.28
N PRO A 177 -7.40 3.36 -4.55
CA PRO A 177 -8.61 2.65 -4.18
C PRO A 177 -9.51 2.38 -5.39
N PRO A 178 -10.37 1.34 -5.33
CA PRO A 178 -11.53 1.23 -6.22
C PRO A 178 -12.50 2.38 -5.97
N GLY A 179 -13.48 2.58 -6.85
CA GLY A 179 -14.57 3.52 -6.59
C GLY A 179 -15.29 3.14 -5.29
N ASN A 180 -15.58 4.13 -4.45
CA ASN A 180 -16.14 3.88 -3.11
C ASN A 180 -17.50 3.18 -3.12
N THR A 181 -18.23 3.30 -4.23
CA THR A 181 -19.55 2.67 -4.45
C THR A 181 -19.50 1.48 -5.42
N ASP A 182 -18.31 1.08 -5.87
CA ASP A 182 -18.17 -0.07 -6.77
C ASP A 182 -18.64 -1.36 -6.09
N GLY A 183 -19.40 -2.15 -6.81
CA GLY A 183 -19.78 -3.51 -6.39
C GLY A 183 -18.62 -4.50 -6.58
N GLU A 184 -18.87 -5.75 -6.14
CA GLU A 184 -17.87 -6.81 -6.12
C GLU A 184 -17.16 -7.00 -7.46
N ASP A 185 -17.91 -7.18 -8.55
CA ASP A 185 -17.34 -7.45 -9.88
C ASP A 185 -16.39 -6.33 -10.33
N ALA A 186 -16.79 -5.06 -10.16
CA ALA A 186 -15.95 -3.92 -10.53
C ALA A 186 -14.68 -3.82 -9.68
N VAL A 187 -14.77 -4.13 -8.37
CA VAL A 187 -13.61 -4.16 -7.47
C VAL A 187 -12.66 -5.30 -7.84
N VAL A 188 -13.18 -6.48 -8.12
CA VAL A 188 -12.39 -7.65 -8.52
C VAL A 188 -11.69 -7.39 -9.85
N ASP A 189 -12.40 -6.94 -10.87
CA ASP A 189 -11.84 -6.65 -12.20
C ASP A 189 -10.74 -5.59 -12.13
N SER A 190 -11.00 -4.47 -11.44
CA SER A 190 -10.00 -3.40 -11.30
C SER A 190 -8.80 -3.82 -10.46
N SER A 191 -8.99 -4.72 -9.47
CA SER A 191 -7.88 -5.27 -8.69
C SER A 191 -7.06 -6.29 -9.48
N ALA A 192 -7.68 -7.06 -10.37
CA ALA A 192 -6.97 -7.92 -11.30
C ALA A 192 -6.06 -7.12 -12.25
N VAL A 193 -6.51 -5.96 -12.74
CA VAL A 193 -5.66 -5.03 -13.50
C VAL A 193 -4.46 -4.58 -12.66
N THR A 194 -4.68 -4.14 -11.42
CA THR A 194 -3.64 -3.76 -10.47
C THR A 194 -2.57 -4.87 -10.33
N ALA A 195 -3.01 -6.09 -10.05
CA ALA A 195 -2.13 -7.25 -9.88
C ALA A 195 -1.37 -7.59 -11.17
N SER A 196 -2.04 -7.55 -12.34
CA SER A 196 -1.43 -7.84 -13.64
C SER A 196 -0.33 -6.85 -14.02
N MET A 197 -0.42 -5.62 -13.54
CA MET A 197 0.61 -4.60 -13.72
C MET A 197 1.80 -4.74 -12.74
N GLY A 198 1.74 -5.68 -11.79
CA GLY A 198 2.82 -5.96 -10.85
C GLY A 198 2.75 -5.18 -9.54
N MET A 199 1.67 -4.47 -9.28
CA MET A 199 1.40 -3.88 -7.97
C MET A 199 0.96 -4.98 -7.00
N THR A 200 1.26 -4.84 -5.71
CA THR A 200 1.07 -5.94 -4.74
C THR A 200 0.24 -5.54 -3.53
N GLY A 201 -0.45 -4.43 -3.62
CA GLY A 201 -1.42 -3.96 -2.63
C GLY A 201 -2.32 -2.90 -3.23
N ARG A 202 -3.40 -2.59 -2.51
CA ARG A 202 -4.39 -1.61 -2.93
C ARG A 202 -4.93 -0.83 -1.73
N LEU A 203 -5.04 0.49 -1.87
CA LEU A 203 -5.79 1.31 -0.92
C LEU A 203 -7.28 0.95 -1.01
N VAL A 204 -7.98 1.02 0.11
CA VAL A 204 -9.42 0.77 0.21
C VAL A 204 -10.05 1.85 1.08
N LEU A 205 -11.14 2.45 0.64
CA LEU A 205 -11.87 3.48 1.38
C LEU A 205 -13.16 2.94 2.00
N ASN A 206 -13.71 1.87 1.46
CA ASN A 206 -14.91 1.21 1.94
C ASN A 206 -14.57 -0.16 2.53
N ARG A 207 -14.83 -0.35 3.82
CA ARG A 207 -14.53 -1.59 4.53
C ARG A 207 -15.17 -2.83 3.87
N ASP A 208 -16.35 -2.69 3.28
CA ASP A 208 -17.07 -3.80 2.65
C ASP A 208 -16.36 -4.33 1.39
N GLN A 209 -15.43 -3.55 0.81
CA GLN A 209 -14.62 -3.95 -0.35
C GLN A 209 -13.34 -4.71 0.03
N VAL A 210 -12.99 -4.77 1.30
CA VAL A 210 -11.71 -5.34 1.77
C VAL A 210 -11.55 -6.81 1.35
N ASP A 211 -12.57 -7.63 1.58
CA ASP A 211 -12.52 -9.05 1.23
C ASP A 211 -12.38 -9.27 -0.28
N TRP A 212 -13.08 -8.49 -1.09
CA TRP A 212 -12.98 -8.56 -2.55
C TRP A 212 -11.58 -8.21 -3.04
N VAL A 213 -10.97 -7.17 -2.46
CA VAL A 213 -9.57 -6.78 -2.76
C VAL A 213 -8.61 -7.89 -2.32
N ASN A 214 -8.76 -8.43 -1.11
CA ASN A 214 -7.91 -9.51 -0.60
C ASN A 214 -7.95 -10.73 -1.52
N ARG A 215 -9.15 -11.16 -1.93
CA ARG A 215 -9.32 -12.29 -2.88
C ARG A 215 -8.67 -12.00 -4.24
N ALA A 216 -8.96 -10.85 -4.82
CA ALA A 216 -8.45 -10.48 -6.15
C ALA A 216 -6.94 -10.24 -6.20
N MET A 217 -6.32 -9.85 -5.08
CA MET A 217 -4.87 -9.63 -4.95
C MET A 217 -4.10 -10.87 -4.46
N SER A 218 -4.80 -11.96 -4.21
CA SER A 218 -4.20 -13.25 -3.83
C SER A 218 -3.90 -14.12 -5.05
N PRO A 219 -2.92 -15.04 -4.96
CA PRO A 219 -2.78 -16.08 -5.96
C PRO A 219 -4.07 -16.89 -6.09
N SER A 220 -4.46 -17.21 -7.34
CA SER A 220 -5.62 -18.07 -7.60
C SER A 220 -5.35 -19.53 -7.22
N GLU A 221 -6.44 -20.31 -7.05
CA GLU A 221 -6.33 -21.77 -6.79
C GLU A 221 -5.50 -22.48 -7.86
N ASP A 222 -5.68 -22.12 -9.13
CA ASP A 222 -4.91 -22.68 -10.24
C ASP A 222 -3.42 -22.33 -10.14
N GLU A 223 -3.11 -21.08 -9.76
CA GLU A 223 -1.71 -20.66 -9.55
C GLU A 223 -1.08 -21.37 -8.35
N LEU A 224 -1.82 -21.58 -7.27
CA LEU A 224 -1.37 -22.33 -6.09
C LEU A 224 -1.11 -23.79 -6.44
N ALA A 225 -2.04 -24.45 -7.17
CA ALA A 225 -1.88 -25.82 -7.61
C ALA A 225 -0.68 -25.98 -8.55
N TRP A 226 -0.54 -25.07 -9.52
CA TRP A 226 0.60 -25.04 -10.45
C TRP A 226 1.93 -24.84 -9.72
N ALA A 227 2.00 -23.91 -8.77
CA ALA A 227 3.21 -23.63 -8.02
C ALA A 227 3.65 -24.84 -7.18
N ARG A 228 2.69 -25.48 -6.50
CA ARG A 228 2.93 -26.71 -5.71
C ARG A 228 3.50 -27.82 -6.57
N ASP A 229 2.84 -28.15 -7.67
CA ASP A 229 3.29 -29.21 -8.60
C ASP A 229 4.70 -28.97 -9.15
N LEU A 230 4.98 -27.72 -9.55
CA LEU A 230 6.29 -27.36 -10.09
C LEU A 230 7.40 -27.44 -9.03
N LEU A 231 7.15 -26.96 -7.81
CA LEU A 231 8.13 -27.00 -6.71
C LEU A 231 8.39 -28.42 -6.24
N GLU A 232 7.38 -29.29 -6.19
CA GLU A 232 7.54 -30.72 -5.88
C GLU A 232 8.41 -31.42 -6.93
N LYS A 233 8.13 -31.20 -8.22
CA LYS A 233 8.94 -31.76 -9.34
C LYS A 233 10.39 -31.24 -9.30
N HIS A 234 10.57 -29.97 -8.96
CA HIS A 234 11.91 -29.37 -8.82
C HIS A 234 12.69 -30.02 -7.67
N ALA A 235 12.05 -30.22 -6.50
CA ALA A 235 12.65 -30.87 -5.35
C ALA A 235 13.02 -32.34 -5.59
N GLN A 236 12.28 -33.05 -6.48
CA GLN A 236 12.56 -34.41 -6.89
C GLN A 236 13.67 -34.52 -7.96
N GLY A 237 14.30 -33.40 -8.33
CA GLY A 237 15.39 -33.38 -9.31
C GLY A 237 14.92 -33.49 -10.75
N ALA A 238 13.69 -33.07 -11.07
CA ALA A 238 13.22 -33.06 -12.45
C ALA A 238 14.19 -32.27 -13.35
N ALA A 239 14.48 -32.86 -14.53
CA ALA A 239 15.45 -32.30 -15.45
C ALA A 239 15.07 -30.88 -15.88
N VAL A 240 16.07 -30.00 -15.93
CA VAL A 240 15.95 -28.67 -16.51
C VAL A 240 15.73 -28.79 -18.00
N GLY A 241 14.49 -28.58 -18.48
CA GLY A 241 14.15 -28.81 -19.89
C GLY A 241 14.68 -27.74 -20.83
N ASP A 242 14.57 -26.46 -20.44
CA ASP A 242 14.96 -25.31 -21.26
C ASP A 242 15.27 -24.08 -20.41
N GLY A 243 15.66 -22.97 -21.05
CA GLY A 243 15.99 -21.71 -20.40
C GLY A 243 14.82 -21.05 -19.63
N SER A 244 13.58 -21.51 -19.83
CA SER A 244 12.39 -21.00 -19.12
C SER A 244 12.14 -21.70 -17.78
N TYR A 245 12.83 -22.82 -17.51
CA TYR A 245 12.57 -23.65 -16.32
C TYR A 245 12.86 -22.87 -15.01
N LEU A 246 14.07 -22.34 -14.86
CA LEU A 246 14.44 -21.59 -13.63
C LEU A 246 13.55 -20.35 -13.40
N PRO A 247 13.25 -19.51 -14.39
CA PRO A 247 12.27 -18.44 -14.24
C PRO A 247 10.91 -18.92 -13.74
N ARG A 248 10.42 -20.08 -14.20
CA ARG A 248 9.17 -20.68 -13.74
C ARG A 248 9.25 -21.15 -12.28
N VAL A 249 10.35 -21.78 -11.89
CA VAL A 249 10.58 -22.17 -10.49
C VAL A 249 10.61 -20.94 -9.58
N LEU A 250 11.28 -19.86 -9.96
CA LEU A 250 11.29 -18.60 -9.20
C LEU A 250 9.90 -17.97 -9.10
N ARG A 251 9.08 -18.04 -10.16
CA ARG A 251 7.68 -17.62 -10.11
C ARG A 251 6.87 -18.49 -9.13
N ALA A 252 7.04 -19.80 -9.18
CA ALA A 252 6.34 -20.73 -8.29
C ALA A 252 6.73 -20.48 -6.81
N GLN A 253 8.01 -20.23 -6.53
CA GLN A 253 8.47 -19.88 -5.20
C GLN A 253 7.82 -18.59 -4.69
N LYS A 254 7.75 -17.55 -5.53
CA LYS A 254 7.08 -16.29 -5.18
C LYS A 254 5.59 -16.50 -4.86
N ILE A 255 4.89 -17.34 -5.61
CA ILE A 255 3.49 -17.69 -5.34
C ILE A 255 3.36 -18.42 -4.00
N ALA A 256 4.27 -19.38 -3.73
CA ALA A 256 4.32 -20.09 -2.46
C ALA A 256 4.55 -19.14 -1.27
N ASP A 257 5.53 -18.24 -1.37
CA ASP A 257 5.82 -17.25 -0.32
C ASP A 257 4.61 -16.32 -0.03
N LEU A 258 3.86 -15.96 -1.07
CA LEU A 258 2.61 -15.19 -0.91
C LEU A 258 1.53 -16.03 -0.25
N ALA A 259 1.38 -17.29 -0.65
CA ALA A 259 0.41 -18.21 -0.07
C ALA A 259 0.67 -18.44 1.43
N ASP A 260 1.93 -18.62 1.82
CA ASP A 260 2.34 -18.72 3.21
C ASP A 260 2.01 -17.43 3.98
N SER A 261 2.34 -16.27 3.39
CA SER A 261 2.10 -14.96 4.01
C SER A 261 0.61 -14.67 4.24
N TYR A 262 -0.27 -15.22 3.41
CA TYR A 262 -1.71 -15.02 3.47
C TYR A 262 -2.48 -16.22 4.06
N GLY A 263 -1.78 -17.27 4.47
CA GLY A 263 -2.41 -18.47 5.04
C GLY A 263 -3.24 -19.29 4.04
N LEU A 264 -2.92 -19.23 2.73
CA LEU A 264 -3.73 -19.83 1.67
C LEU A 264 -3.43 -21.32 1.42
N TRP A 265 -2.35 -21.87 1.94
CA TRP A 265 -1.98 -23.28 1.72
C TRP A 265 -2.91 -24.29 2.40
N ASN A 266 -3.67 -23.87 3.40
CA ASN A 266 -4.53 -24.72 4.20
C ASN A 266 -6.03 -24.41 4.01
N ALA A 267 -6.37 -23.58 3.01
CA ALA A 267 -7.75 -23.26 2.69
C ALA A 267 -8.35 -24.29 1.72
#